data_441ee504de9b65aace502cebaa228eb6
#
_entry.id   441ee504de9b65aace502cebaa228eb6
#
_cell.length_a   1.000
_cell.length_b   1.000
_cell.length_c   1.000
_cell.angle_alpha   90.00
_cell.angle_beta   90.00
_cell.angle_gamma   90.00
#
_symmetry.space_group_name_H-M   'P 1'
#
loop_
_entity.id
_entity.type
_entity.pdbx_description
1 polymer ?
#
loop_
_entity_poly.entity_id
_entity_poly.type
_entity_poly.pdbx_seq_one_letter_code
_entity_poly.pdbx_strand_id
1 'polypeptide(L)'
;MIVEVTLLDGSMAKFDLDGKVTGEDLLVKVAEHIQLVEKDYFGFLHVDSRDKTLTWLHGDRSLNKQLKEDRKCIFQVKFYPPEPAQLQEDLTRYQMCLQIQNDIKNGRLPCSFVTHALLGAYLVQSELGDYDPMEHGTTIDYLRDFDFAPCQSDDLLEKIMEIHKTTLKVSTCLKPIGQLLTFFFKLSGTNSGRS
;
A
#
# COMPACT_ATOMS: atom_id res chain seq x y z
N MET A 1 -22.92 7.15 14.58
CA MET A 1 -21.73 8.03 14.41
C MET A 1 -21.11 7.71 13.07
N ILE A 2 -21.06 8.68 12.15
CA ILE A 2 -20.45 8.46 10.85
C ILE A 2 -18.95 8.74 10.93
N VAL A 3 -18.13 7.77 10.52
CA VAL A 3 -16.67 7.88 10.39
C VAL A 3 -16.31 7.74 8.92
N GLU A 4 -15.49 8.66 8.42
CA GLU A 4 -14.94 8.63 7.06
C GLU A 4 -13.55 8.01 7.09
N VAL A 5 -13.35 6.96 6.31
CA VAL A 5 -12.09 6.22 6.23
C VAL A 5 -11.51 6.35 4.83
N THR A 6 -10.29 6.85 4.72
CA THR A 6 -9.51 6.79 3.47
C THR A 6 -8.84 5.43 3.40
N LEU A 7 -9.10 4.67 2.33
CA LEU A 7 -8.53 3.35 2.08
C LEU A 7 -7.16 3.45 1.38
N LEU A 8 -6.48 2.33 1.25
CA LEU A 8 -5.12 2.28 0.66
C LEU A 8 -5.08 2.57 -0.85
N ASP A 9 -6.18 2.33 -1.55
CA ASP A 9 -6.38 2.70 -2.96
C ASP A 9 -6.73 4.19 -3.16
N GLY A 10 -6.81 4.97 -2.07
CA GLY A 10 -7.17 6.38 -2.07
C GLY A 10 -8.67 6.64 -2.06
N SER A 11 -9.51 5.62 -2.13
CA SER A 11 -10.97 5.77 -2.03
C SER A 11 -11.39 6.14 -0.60
N MET A 12 -12.57 6.78 -0.48
CA MET A 12 -13.14 7.16 0.82
C MET A 12 -14.44 6.41 1.05
N ALA A 13 -14.51 5.69 2.17
CA ALA A 13 -15.68 4.98 2.62
C ALA A 13 -16.25 5.60 3.92
N LYS A 14 -17.58 5.62 4.04
CA LYS A 14 -18.27 6.13 5.23
C LYS A 14 -18.93 4.97 5.97
N PHE A 15 -18.63 4.87 7.26
CA PHE A 15 -19.16 3.84 8.13
C PHE A 15 -20.06 4.47 9.18
N ASP A 16 -21.34 4.06 9.19
CA ASP A 16 -22.25 4.41 10.28
C ASP A 16 -22.12 3.38 11.41
N LEU A 17 -21.77 3.90 12.58
CA LEU A 17 -21.42 3.12 13.75
C LEU A 17 -22.36 3.48 14.90
N ASP A 18 -23.06 2.50 15.44
CA ASP A 18 -24.02 2.68 16.54
C ASP A 18 -23.37 2.47 17.92
N GLY A 19 -23.73 3.33 18.87
CA GLY A 19 -23.39 3.14 20.27
C GLY A 19 -21.95 3.45 20.66
N LYS A 20 -21.42 2.64 21.58
CA LYS A 20 -20.06 2.78 22.11
C LYS A 20 -19.08 1.92 21.32
N VAL A 21 -18.77 2.35 20.12
CA VAL A 21 -17.84 1.64 19.23
C VAL A 21 -16.39 1.95 19.53
N THR A 22 -15.55 0.94 19.35
CA THR A 22 -14.10 0.98 19.55
C THR A 22 -13.36 1.05 18.22
N GLY A 23 -12.02 1.23 18.25
CA GLY A 23 -11.19 1.13 17.06
C GLY A 23 -11.21 -0.25 16.42
N GLU A 24 -11.34 -1.31 17.22
CA GLU A 24 -11.46 -2.69 16.76
C GLU A 24 -12.77 -2.93 16.00
N ASP A 25 -13.90 -2.40 16.51
CA ASP A 25 -15.19 -2.49 15.81
C ASP A 25 -15.16 -1.82 14.44
N LEU A 26 -14.45 -0.69 14.31
CA LEU A 26 -14.23 -0.04 13.02
C LEU A 26 -13.37 -0.92 12.11
N LEU A 27 -12.30 -1.53 12.65
CA LEU A 27 -11.41 -2.39 11.88
C LEU A 27 -12.16 -3.61 11.31
N VAL A 28 -13.03 -4.22 12.09
CA VAL A 28 -13.88 -5.32 11.64
C VAL A 28 -14.78 -4.85 10.48
N LYS A 29 -15.46 -3.71 10.62
CA LYS A 29 -16.36 -3.20 9.57
C LYS A 29 -15.62 -2.82 8.28
N VAL A 30 -14.43 -2.22 8.38
CA VAL A 30 -13.61 -1.91 7.21
C VAL A 30 -13.12 -3.19 6.55
N ALA A 31 -12.64 -4.16 7.33
CA ALA A 31 -12.19 -5.44 6.83
C ALA A 31 -13.33 -6.21 6.10
N GLU A 32 -14.53 -6.23 6.65
CA GLU A 32 -15.72 -6.78 5.98
C GLU A 32 -16.03 -6.07 4.66
N HIS A 33 -15.95 -4.72 4.66
CA HIS A 33 -16.23 -3.90 3.47
C HIS A 33 -15.30 -4.21 2.30
N ILE A 34 -14.00 -4.37 2.59
CA ILE A 34 -12.99 -4.71 1.57
C ILE A 34 -12.73 -6.22 1.44
N GLN A 35 -13.46 -7.05 2.18
CA GLN A 35 -13.35 -8.53 2.21
C GLN A 35 -11.97 -9.02 2.68
N LEU A 36 -11.34 -8.32 3.60
CA LEU A 36 -10.02 -8.64 4.17
C LEU A 36 -10.17 -9.57 5.38
N VAL A 37 -9.54 -10.74 5.35
CA VAL A 37 -9.56 -11.71 6.46
C VAL A 37 -8.43 -11.43 7.46
N GLU A 38 -7.22 -11.19 6.98
CA GLU A 38 -6.02 -10.98 7.81
C GLU A 38 -5.90 -9.54 8.32
N LYS A 39 -6.92 -9.04 9.01
CA LYS A 39 -7.03 -7.63 9.46
C LYS A 39 -5.99 -7.20 10.50
N ASP A 40 -5.35 -8.14 11.19
CA ASP A 40 -4.46 -7.86 12.33
C ASP A 40 -3.18 -7.11 11.94
N TYR A 41 -2.82 -7.12 10.67
CA TYR A 41 -1.71 -6.35 10.13
C TYR A 41 -2.01 -4.86 9.94
N PHE A 42 -3.28 -4.45 10.07
CA PHE A 42 -3.76 -3.12 9.71
C PHE A 42 -4.24 -2.32 10.91
N GLY A 43 -4.42 -1.03 10.69
CA GLY A 43 -4.93 -0.11 11.69
C GLY A 43 -5.31 1.22 11.06
N PHE A 44 -5.61 2.19 11.92
CA PHE A 44 -6.01 3.52 11.48
C PHE A 44 -5.09 4.58 12.04
N LEU A 45 -4.65 5.50 11.18
CA LEU A 45 -4.06 6.77 11.57
C LEU A 45 -5.15 7.84 11.60
N HIS A 46 -5.05 8.74 12.55
CA HIS A 46 -5.86 9.95 12.62
C HIS A 46 -5.01 11.14 13.04
N VAL A 47 -5.50 12.34 12.77
CA VAL A 47 -4.86 13.58 13.25
C VAL A 47 -5.35 13.85 14.67
N ASP A 48 -4.45 13.84 15.66
CA ASP A 48 -4.80 14.26 17.02
C ASP A 48 -5.18 15.76 17.02
N SER A 49 -6.36 16.06 17.58
CA SER A 49 -6.89 17.43 17.60
C SER A 49 -6.04 18.41 18.40
N ARG A 50 -5.20 17.94 19.34
CA ARG A 50 -4.41 18.76 20.24
C ARG A 50 -3.13 19.27 19.62
N ASP A 51 -2.35 18.38 19.03
CA ASP A 51 -1.01 18.70 18.50
C ASP A 51 -0.90 18.57 16.97
N LYS A 52 -2.00 18.18 16.31
CA LYS A 52 -2.07 17.98 14.86
C LYS A 52 -1.12 16.89 14.35
N THR A 53 -0.64 16.00 15.20
CA THR A 53 0.19 14.87 14.81
C THR A 53 -0.66 13.71 14.32
N LEU A 54 -0.08 12.92 13.39
CA LEU A 54 -0.67 11.64 12.97
C LEU A 54 -0.36 10.58 14.03
N THR A 55 -1.41 10.02 14.61
CA THR A 55 -1.31 8.98 15.65
C THR A 55 -2.17 7.77 15.32
N TRP A 56 -1.74 6.60 15.79
CA TRP A 56 -2.54 5.38 15.65
C TRP A 56 -3.77 5.39 16.56
N LEU A 57 -4.92 5.02 16.01
CA LEU A 57 -6.10 4.71 16.83
C LEU A 57 -5.83 3.48 17.70
N HIS A 58 -6.21 3.58 18.96
CA HIS A 58 -6.20 2.45 19.88
C HIS A 58 -7.43 1.57 19.63
N GLY A 59 -7.21 0.28 19.38
CA GLY A 59 -8.28 -0.67 19.08
C GLY A 59 -9.29 -0.82 20.23
N ASP A 60 -8.81 -0.84 21.47
CA ASP A 60 -9.58 -1.04 22.70
C ASP A 60 -10.34 0.20 23.21
N ARG A 61 -10.04 1.38 22.64
CA ARG A 61 -10.64 2.64 23.11
C ARG A 61 -11.81 3.09 22.25
N SER A 62 -12.77 3.76 22.90
CA SER A 62 -13.93 4.33 22.22
C SER A 62 -13.52 5.36 21.15
N LEU A 63 -14.06 5.20 19.93
CA LEU A 63 -13.84 6.12 18.80
C LEU A 63 -14.30 7.54 19.11
N ASN A 64 -15.42 7.71 19.85
CA ASN A 64 -15.91 9.03 20.24
C ASN A 64 -14.91 9.83 21.08
N LYS A 65 -14.02 9.15 21.83
CA LYS A 65 -12.99 9.82 22.62
C LYS A 65 -11.74 10.14 21.81
N GLN A 66 -11.47 9.35 20.78
CA GLN A 66 -10.30 9.49 19.92
C GLN A 66 -10.56 10.45 18.75
N LEU A 67 -11.72 10.33 18.09
CA LEU A 67 -12.14 11.13 16.93
C LEU A 67 -13.15 12.20 17.35
N LYS A 68 -12.73 13.16 18.21
CA LYS A 68 -13.65 14.14 18.82
C LYS A 68 -14.24 15.13 17.81
N GLU A 69 -13.38 15.77 17.01
CA GLU A 69 -13.74 16.89 16.13
C GLU A 69 -13.75 16.45 14.67
N ASP A 70 -12.71 15.71 14.25
CA ASP A 70 -12.56 15.21 12.90
C ASP A 70 -12.78 13.70 12.89
N ARG A 71 -13.93 13.28 12.38
CA ARG A 71 -14.31 11.86 12.28
C ARG A 71 -13.72 11.19 11.06
N LYS A 72 -12.45 11.50 10.78
CA LYS A 72 -11.68 10.98 9.66
C LYS A 72 -10.51 10.16 10.14
N CYS A 73 -10.25 9.07 9.48
CA CYS A 73 -9.05 8.27 9.69
C CYS A 73 -8.58 7.65 8.39
N ILE A 74 -7.34 7.19 8.40
CA ILE A 74 -6.65 6.62 7.24
C ILE A 74 -6.34 5.18 7.58
N PHE A 75 -6.86 4.24 6.78
CA PHE A 75 -6.55 2.83 6.89
C PHE A 75 -5.14 2.59 6.36
N GLN A 76 -4.28 1.94 7.16
CA GLN A 76 -2.89 1.68 6.78
C GLN A 76 -2.37 0.37 7.36
N VAL A 77 -1.29 -0.15 6.77
CA VAL A 77 -0.54 -1.26 7.33
C VAL A 77 0.17 -0.79 8.59
N LYS A 78 -0.12 -1.46 9.70
CA LYS A 78 0.47 -1.18 11.01
C LYS A 78 1.66 -2.07 11.31
N PHE A 79 1.59 -3.33 10.89
CA PHE A 79 2.63 -4.32 11.10
C PHE A 79 2.88 -5.08 9.79
N TYR A 80 4.14 -5.27 9.46
CA TYR A 80 4.55 -6.15 8.38
C TYR A 80 5.00 -7.50 8.96
N PRO A 81 4.59 -8.65 8.38
CA PRO A 81 5.10 -9.94 8.81
C PRO A 81 6.59 -10.04 8.51
N PRO A 82 7.38 -10.79 9.31
CA PRO A 82 8.81 -10.97 9.05
C PRO A 82 9.10 -11.65 7.70
N GLU A 83 8.19 -12.49 7.23
CA GLU A 83 8.27 -13.16 5.93
C GLU A 83 6.96 -13.04 5.17
N PRO A 84 6.97 -12.62 3.89
CA PRO A 84 5.75 -12.54 3.06
C PRO A 84 5.03 -13.87 2.88
N ALA A 85 5.76 -14.99 2.99
CA ALA A 85 5.19 -16.33 2.88
C ALA A 85 4.22 -16.68 4.03
N GLN A 86 4.26 -15.95 5.14
CA GLN A 86 3.33 -16.12 6.26
C GLN A 86 1.92 -15.63 5.92
N LEU A 87 1.80 -14.70 4.97
CA LEU A 87 0.51 -14.21 4.50
C LEU A 87 -0.21 -15.33 3.74
N GLN A 88 -1.43 -15.60 4.13
CA GLN A 88 -2.25 -16.65 3.51
C GLN A 88 -3.14 -16.08 2.40
N GLU A 89 -3.55 -14.82 2.54
CA GLU A 89 -4.51 -14.17 1.67
C GLU A 89 -3.82 -13.26 0.63
N ASP A 90 -4.22 -13.39 -0.64
CA ASP A 90 -3.70 -12.54 -1.71
C ASP A 90 -4.12 -11.08 -1.59
N LEU A 91 -5.33 -10.85 -1.06
CA LEU A 91 -5.82 -9.50 -0.80
C LEU A 91 -4.97 -8.78 0.23
N THR A 92 -4.53 -9.46 1.30
CA THR A 92 -3.60 -8.92 2.28
C THR A 92 -2.27 -8.50 1.63
N ARG A 93 -1.73 -9.35 0.74
CA ARG A 93 -0.52 -9.03 -0.03
C ARG A 93 -0.73 -7.79 -0.90
N TYR A 94 -1.87 -7.71 -1.59
CA TYR A 94 -2.23 -6.58 -2.43
C TYR A 94 -2.33 -5.28 -1.62
N GLN A 95 -3.02 -5.29 -0.49
CA GLN A 95 -3.13 -4.12 0.39
C GLN A 95 -1.76 -3.66 0.91
N MET A 96 -0.87 -4.58 1.25
CA MET A 96 0.50 -4.24 1.65
C MET A 96 1.30 -3.61 0.50
N CYS A 97 1.11 -4.08 -0.73
CA CYS A 97 1.73 -3.47 -1.91
C CYS A 97 1.24 -2.05 -2.15
N LEU A 98 -0.07 -1.79 -2.02
CA LEU A 98 -0.64 -0.43 -2.11
C LEU A 98 -0.02 0.51 -1.07
N GLN A 99 0.19 0.03 0.17
CA GLN A 99 0.88 0.82 1.20
C GLN A 99 2.31 1.17 0.80
N ILE A 100 3.08 0.18 0.32
CA ILE A 100 4.47 0.38 -0.12
C ILE A 100 4.53 1.38 -1.27
N GLN A 101 3.65 1.26 -2.26
CA GLN A 101 3.54 2.20 -3.37
C GLN A 101 3.26 3.62 -2.89
N ASN A 102 2.29 3.78 -1.99
CA ASN A 102 1.96 5.08 -1.40
C ASN A 102 3.15 5.67 -0.62
N ASP A 103 3.91 4.85 0.10
CA ASP A 103 5.07 5.29 0.86
C ASP A 103 6.24 5.71 -0.05
N ILE A 104 6.43 5.03 -1.17
CA ILE A 104 7.41 5.39 -2.20
C ILE A 104 6.98 6.68 -2.90
N LYS A 105 5.74 6.74 -3.39
CA LYS A 105 5.17 7.90 -4.09
C LYS A 105 5.23 9.18 -3.24
N ASN A 106 4.97 9.07 -1.95
CA ASN A 106 5.00 10.21 -1.02
C ASN A 106 6.39 10.48 -0.43
N GLY A 107 7.43 9.78 -0.86
CA GLY A 107 8.79 9.93 -0.37
C GLY A 107 9.02 9.49 1.08
N ARG A 108 8.04 8.81 1.70
CA ARG A 108 8.17 8.26 3.06
C ARG A 108 9.15 7.09 3.09
N LEU A 109 9.23 6.35 1.99
CA LEU A 109 10.18 5.27 1.81
C LEU A 109 11.24 5.70 0.80
N PRO A 110 12.43 6.15 1.24
CA PRO A 110 13.51 6.50 0.33
C PRO A 110 14.06 5.26 -0.37
N CYS A 111 14.09 5.29 -1.68
CA CYS A 111 14.59 4.20 -2.51
C CYS A 111 15.67 4.69 -3.48
N SER A 112 16.58 3.80 -3.87
CA SER A 112 17.52 4.08 -4.96
C SER A 112 16.78 4.08 -6.31
N PHE A 113 17.37 4.71 -7.32
CA PHE A 113 16.85 4.70 -8.70
C PHE A 113 16.56 3.27 -9.20
N VAL A 114 17.50 2.36 -8.97
CA VAL A 114 17.36 0.94 -9.36
C VAL A 114 16.20 0.27 -8.64
N THR A 115 16.01 0.59 -7.35
CA THR A 115 14.90 0.08 -6.55
C THR A 115 13.57 0.60 -7.07
N HIS A 116 13.44 1.91 -7.36
CA HIS A 116 12.25 2.48 -7.97
C HIS A 116 11.92 1.80 -9.30
N ALA A 117 12.92 1.62 -10.18
CA ALA A 117 12.72 0.98 -11.47
C ALA A 117 12.23 -0.47 -11.36
N LEU A 118 12.80 -1.23 -10.41
CA LEU A 118 12.40 -2.62 -10.20
C LEU A 118 10.98 -2.72 -9.60
N LEU A 119 10.69 -1.92 -8.58
CA LEU A 119 9.35 -1.89 -7.96
C LEU A 119 8.30 -1.40 -8.95
N GLY A 120 8.63 -0.38 -9.76
CA GLY A 120 7.77 0.10 -10.85
C GLY A 120 7.47 -0.99 -11.88
N ALA A 121 8.48 -1.75 -12.29
CA ALA A 121 8.29 -2.85 -13.23
C ALA A 121 7.40 -3.97 -12.66
N TYR A 122 7.53 -4.31 -11.36
CA TYR A 122 6.62 -5.26 -10.72
C TYR A 122 5.19 -4.74 -10.64
N LEU A 123 5.02 -3.43 -10.40
CA LEU A 123 3.70 -2.80 -10.42
C LEU A 123 3.07 -2.92 -11.81
N VAL A 124 3.78 -2.51 -12.86
CA VAL A 124 3.31 -2.59 -14.25
C VAL A 124 2.95 -4.03 -14.61
N GLN A 125 3.79 -5.00 -14.22
CA GLN A 125 3.52 -6.42 -14.45
C GLN A 125 2.23 -6.89 -13.73
N SER A 126 1.95 -6.37 -12.54
CA SER A 126 0.73 -6.75 -11.79
C SER A 126 -0.54 -6.14 -12.37
N GLU A 127 -0.45 -4.93 -12.94
CA GLU A 127 -1.61 -4.21 -13.47
C GLU A 127 -1.89 -4.53 -14.96
N LEU A 128 -0.84 -4.63 -15.76
CA LEU A 128 -0.94 -4.81 -17.21
C LEU A 128 -0.59 -6.22 -17.69
N GLY A 129 0.02 -7.05 -16.84
CA GLY A 129 0.49 -8.38 -17.26
C GLY A 129 1.82 -8.32 -18.03
N ASP A 130 2.06 -9.35 -18.86
CA ASP A 130 3.28 -9.46 -19.66
C ASP A 130 3.33 -8.38 -20.74
N TYR A 131 4.55 -7.85 -20.99
CA TYR A 131 4.73 -6.86 -22.04
C TYR A 131 4.38 -7.42 -23.41
N ASP A 132 3.43 -6.76 -24.08
CA ASP A 132 3.06 -7.00 -25.48
C ASP A 132 3.28 -5.72 -26.31
N PRO A 133 4.18 -5.72 -27.33
CA PRO A 133 4.39 -4.56 -28.19
C PRO A 133 3.13 -4.08 -28.93
N MET A 134 2.16 -4.96 -29.19
CA MET A 134 0.92 -4.60 -29.89
C MET A 134 -0.03 -3.82 -28.99
N GLU A 135 -0.04 -4.13 -27.69
CA GLU A 135 -0.92 -3.46 -26.69
C GLU A 135 -0.23 -2.24 -26.09
N HIS A 136 1.03 -2.38 -25.69
CA HIS A 136 1.76 -1.35 -24.94
C HIS A 136 2.57 -0.40 -25.82
N GLY A 137 2.73 -0.71 -27.12
CA GLY A 137 3.60 0.05 -28.01
C GLY A 137 5.09 -0.16 -27.72
N THR A 138 5.94 0.68 -28.31
CA THR A 138 7.40 0.59 -28.18
C THR A 138 8.01 1.75 -27.38
N THR A 139 7.19 2.70 -26.92
CA THR A 139 7.57 3.90 -26.19
C THR A 139 7.15 3.81 -24.71
N ILE A 140 7.61 4.75 -23.90
CA ILE A 140 7.28 4.84 -22.47
C ILE A 140 5.86 5.37 -22.20
N ASP A 141 5.09 5.69 -23.22
CA ASP A 141 3.80 6.39 -23.08
C ASP A 141 2.79 5.61 -22.24
N TYR A 142 2.77 4.28 -22.33
CA TYR A 142 1.90 3.43 -21.54
C TYR A 142 2.20 3.45 -20.03
N LEU A 143 3.36 4.01 -19.63
CA LEU A 143 3.78 4.15 -18.23
C LEU A 143 3.47 5.52 -17.64
N ARG A 144 3.07 6.51 -18.45
CA ARG A 144 2.93 7.90 -17.99
C ARG A 144 1.78 8.11 -17.00
N ASP A 145 0.78 7.24 -17.05
CA ASP A 145 -0.38 7.30 -16.13
C ASP A 145 -0.08 6.70 -14.75
N PHE A 146 1.08 6.06 -14.59
CA PHE A 146 1.52 5.50 -13.32
C PHE A 146 2.36 6.49 -12.53
N ASP A 147 2.24 6.44 -11.20
CA ASP A 147 3.05 7.21 -10.25
C ASP A 147 4.05 6.28 -9.55
N PHE A 148 5.28 6.23 -10.04
CA PHE A 148 6.33 5.34 -9.50
C PHE A 148 7.23 6.01 -8.46
N ALA A 149 7.33 7.33 -8.46
CA ALA A 149 8.26 8.07 -7.61
C ALA A 149 7.80 9.52 -7.41
N PRO A 150 8.24 10.19 -6.33
CA PRO A 150 7.90 11.61 -6.08
C PRO A 150 8.36 12.54 -7.21
N CYS A 151 9.49 12.21 -7.83
CA CYS A 151 10.06 12.92 -8.99
C CYS A 151 10.29 11.90 -10.11
N GLN A 152 9.28 11.74 -10.97
CA GLN A 152 9.33 10.80 -12.06
C GLN A 152 10.04 11.42 -13.26
N SER A 153 11.09 10.74 -13.75
CA SER A 153 11.85 11.13 -14.95
C SER A 153 11.63 10.13 -16.08
N ASP A 154 11.84 10.57 -17.33
CA ASP A 154 11.78 9.69 -18.48
C ASP A 154 12.83 8.56 -18.39
N ASP A 155 14.01 8.83 -17.85
CA ASP A 155 15.04 7.79 -17.58
C ASP A 155 14.52 6.67 -16.66
N LEU A 156 13.70 7.03 -15.66
CA LEU A 156 13.09 6.04 -14.77
C LEU A 156 12.06 5.19 -15.53
N LEU A 157 11.22 5.82 -16.34
CA LEU A 157 10.22 5.14 -17.17
C LEU A 157 10.88 4.21 -18.20
N GLU A 158 11.96 4.66 -18.86
CA GLU A 158 12.73 3.83 -19.78
C GLU A 158 13.31 2.59 -19.08
N LYS A 159 13.84 2.76 -17.86
CA LYS A 159 14.37 1.65 -17.09
C LYS A 159 13.28 0.67 -16.62
N ILE A 160 12.12 1.19 -16.22
CA ILE A 160 10.93 0.36 -15.90
C ILE A 160 10.51 -0.45 -17.13
N MET A 161 10.39 0.20 -18.29
CA MET A 161 10.04 -0.47 -19.54
C MET A 161 11.04 -1.56 -19.93
N GLU A 162 12.35 -1.28 -19.80
CA GLU A 162 13.41 -2.28 -20.07
C GLU A 162 13.23 -3.53 -19.18
N ILE A 163 13.01 -3.33 -17.88
CA ILE A 163 12.81 -4.44 -16.94
C ILE A 163 11.51 -5.19 -17.25
N HIS A 164 10.41 -4.48 -17.55
CA HIS A 164 9.14 -5.08 -17.91
C HIS A 164 9.24 -5.95 -19.16
N LYS A 165 10.02 -5.49 -20.19
CA LYS A 165 10.27 -6.24 -21.41
C LYS A 165 11.11 -7.50 -21.23
N THR A 166 12.09 -7.45 -20.32
CA THR A 166 13.18 -8.45 -20.30
C THR A 166 13.07 -9.44 -19.16
N THR A 167 12.59 -9.01 -18.00
CA THR A 167 12.77 -9.75 -16.74
C THR A 167 11.51 -10.44 -16.26
N LEU A 168 10.34 -9.93 -16.59
CA LEU A 168 9.08 -10.34 -15.97
C LEU A 168 8.19 -11.09 -16.97
N LYS A 169 8.55 -12.34 -17.28
CA LYS A 169 7.63 -13.28 -17.93
C LYS A 169 7.01 -14.17 -16.86
N VAL A 170 5.90 -13.76 -16.29
CA VAL A 170 5.21 -14.55 -15.26
C VAL A 170 3.71 -14.55 -15.50
N SER A 171 3.23 -15.71 -15.89
CA SER A 171 1.84 -15.98 -16.28
C SER A 171 0.80 -15.97 -15.15
N THR A 172 1.02 -15.22 -14.04
CA THR A 172 0.01 -15.10 -12.96
C THR A 172 0.15 -13.77 -12.22
N CYS A 173 -0.92 -12.99 -12.15
CA CYS A 173 -0.98 -11.65 -11.51
C CYS A 173 -0.49 -11.60 -10.04
N LEU A 174 -0.49 -12.71 -9.33
CA LEU A 174 -0.15 -12.77 -7.91
C LEU A 174 1.34 -13.02 -7.63
N LYS A 175 2.10 -13.58 -8.57
CA LYS A 175 3.54 -13.82 -8.40
C LYS A 175 4.37 -12.52 -8.34
N PRO A 176 4.10 -11.48 -9.16
CA PRO A 176 4.78 -10.19 -9.06
C PRO A 176 4.59 -9.52 -7.70
N ILE A 177 3.38 -9.56 -7.15
CA ILE A 177 3.05 -9.02 -5.82
C ILE A 177 3.87 -9.71 -4.73
N GLY A 178 3.95 -11.04 -4.74
CA GLY A 178 4.78 -11.80 -3.80
C GLY A 178 6.27 -11.49 -3.94
N GLN A 179 6.76 -11.30 -5.17
CA GLN A 179 8.15 -10.93 -5.44
C GLN A 179 8.45 -9.48 -4.99
N LEU A 180 7.52 -8.55 -5.22
CA LEU A 180 7.61 -7.17 -4.75
C LEU A 180 7.72 -7.13 -3.22
N LEU A 181 6.83 -7.83 -2.51
CA LEU A 181 6.88 -7.92 -1.05
C LEU A 181 8.19 -8.57 -0.57
N THR A 182 8.61 -9.67 -1.17
CA THR A 182 9.87 -10.35 -0.81
C THR A 182 11.07 -9.44 -1.00
N PHE A 183 11.10 -8.69 -2.08
CA PHE A 183 12.15 -7.71 -2.38
C PHE A 183 12.15 -6.57 -1.35
N PHE A 184 10.97 -6.02 -1.05
CA PHE A 184 10.79 -4.97 -0.06
C PHE A 184 11.25 -5.41 1.34
N PHE A 185 10.85 -6.60 1.80
CA PHE A 185 11.25 -7.12 3.11
C PHE A 185 12.76 -7.35 3.22
N LYS A 186 13.41 -7.77 2.14
CA LYS A 186 14.88 -7.87 2.10
C LYS A 186 15.55 -6.50 2.25
N LEU A 187 15.00 -5.45 1.63
CA LEU A 187 15.53 -4.09 1.74
C LEU A 187 15.33 -3.51 3.15
N SER A 188 14.16 -3.69 3.76
CA SER A 188 13.86 -3.18 5.10
C SER A 188 14.63 -3.93 6.20
N GLY A 189 14.88 -5.24 6.03
CA GLY A 189 15.67 -6.05 6.97
C GLY A 189 17.16 -5.68 7.03
N THR A 190 17.70 -5.08 5.95
CA THR A 190 19.11 -4.62 5.92
C THR A 190 19.35 -3.30 6.66
N ASN A 191 18.28 -2.54 6.97
CA ASN A 191 18.37 -1.25 7.68
C ASN A 191 18.24 -1.36 9.22
N SER A 192 17.85 -2.49 9.79
CA SER A 192 17.71 -2.64 11.25
C SER A 192 19.01 -2.94 12.00
N GLY A 193 20.16 -2.88 11.35
CA GLY A 193 21.49 -3.15 11.90
C GLY A 193 22.39 -1.94 12.14
N ARG A 194 21.86 -0.70 12.10
CA ARG A 194 22.63 0.51 12.44
C ARG A 194 21.83 1.39 13.40
N SER A 195 21.97 1.09 14.66
CA SER A 195 21.71 2.01 15.78
C SER A 195 22.95 2.11 16.61
#